data_e247524265bda641d7c44ffd66545dc5
#
_entry.id   e247524265bda641d7c44ffd66545dc5
#
_cell.length_a   1.000
_cell.length_b   1.000
_cell.length_c   1.000
_cell.angle_alpha   90.00
_cell.angle_beta   90.00
_cell.angle_gamma   90.00
#
_symmetry.space_group_name_H-M   'P 1'
#
loop_
_entity.id
_entity.type
_entity.pdbx_description
1 polymer ?
#
loop_
_entity_poly.entity_id
_entity_poly.type
_entity_poly.pdbx_seq_one_letter_code
_entity_poly.pdbx_strand_id
1 'polypeptide(L)'
;MSQASEFLLRAPAWELPEVAACLPDTQDPRILEAYRDAAAEMAAGVCSLTEARRHVYEALKSMGYTATPEDKGTMRDFLHIPRMSSILATLCGLAAGWAQRKAGLLDIANPGQELYRSINSEHVQDWASRWAEAAAAVNWEGVARCGQMVALKTSPIWVELSRFGYPYPPFDFNSGMWVRPVSDDDCEALGLLADEEWLDKQLAAAEE
;
A
#
# COMPACT_ATOMS: atom_id res chain seq x y z
N MET A 1 20.86 9.90 -10.05
CA MET A 1 19.86 9.20 -9.23
C MET A 1 18.72 10.18 -9.05
N SER A 2 17.47 9.79 -9.29
CA SER A 2 16.32 10.67 -9.08
C SER A 2 16.03 10.82 -7.58
N GLN A 3 15.41 11.93 -7.14
CA GLN A 3 14.98 12.12 -5.75
C GLN A 3 14.11 10.95 -5.25
N ALA A 4 13.33 10.32 -6.12
CA ALA A 4 12.55 9.12 -5.81
C ALA A 4 13.44 7.93 -5.42
N SER A 5 14.61 7.74 -6.06
CA SER A 5 15.55 6.68 -5.69
C SER A 5 16.19 6.90 -4.32
N GLU A 6 16.42 8.15 -3.96
CA GLU A 6 17.02 8.52 -2.66
C GLU A 6 15.99 8.36 -1.51
N PHE A 7 14.71 8.60 -1.80
CA PHE A 7 13.61 8.37 -0.87
C PHE A 7 13.34 6.87 -0.65
N LEU A 8 13.39 6.06 -1.71
CA LEU A 8 13.22 4.61 -1.62
C LEU A 8 14.35 3.92 -0.83
N LEU A 9 15.58 4.46 -0.90
CA LEU A 9 16.71 3.99 -0.08
C LEU A 9 16.56 4.33 1.41
N ARG A 10 15.68 5.28 1.76
CA ARG A 10 15.33 5.68 3.13
C ARG A 10 13.96 5.18 3.56
N ALA A 11 13.29 4.36 2.74
CA ALA A 11 12.10 3.66 3.21
C ALA A 11 12.46 2.99 4.54
N PRO A 12 11.63 3.14 5.60
CA PRO A 12 11.93 2.55 6.89
C PRO A 12 12.27 1.09 6.64
N ALA A 13 13.30 0.59 7.31
CA ALA A 13 13.57 -0.84 7.33
C ALA A 13 12.25 -1.47 7.76
N TRP A 14 11.53 -2.07 6.81
CA TRP A 14 10.19 -2.60 7.05
C TRP A 14 10.27 -3.52 8.23
N GLU A 15 9.60 -3.15 9.30
CA GLU A 15 9.52 -3.99 10.45
C GLU A 15 8.79 -5.28 10.06
N LEU A 16 9.18 -6.40 10.67
CA LEU A 16 8.57 -7.71 10.38
C LEU A 16 7.03 -7.69 10.45
N PRO A 17 6.36 -6.90 11.33
CA PRO A 17 4.91 -6.76 11.35
C PRO A 17 4.29 -6.27 10.05
N GLU A 18 4.92 -5.35 9.33
CA GLU A 18 4.41 -4.84 8.03
C GLU A 18 4.48 -5.91 6.95
N VAL A 19 5.58 -6.68 6.93
CA VAL A 19 5.70 -7.82 6.02
C VAL A 19 4.69 -8.90 6.37
N ALA A 20 4.44 -9.15 7.66
CA ALA A 20 3.48 -10.13 8.14
C ALA A 20 2.05 -9.80 7.71
N ALA A 21 1.68 -8.51 7.57
CA ALA A 21 0.38 -8.11 7.03
C ALA A 21 0.15 -8.62 5.60
N CYS A 22 1.24 -8.74 4.82
CA CYS A 22 1.21 -9.30 3.45
C CYS A 22 1.36 -10.82 3.41
N LEU A 23 1.71 -11.45 4.53
CA LEU A 23 1.98 -12.88 4.68
C LEU A 23 1.21 -13.46 5.89
N PRO A 24 -0.13 -13.37 5.92
CA PRO A 24 -0.94 -13.71 7.10
C PRO A 24 -0.83 -15.18 7.50
N ASP A 25 -0.40 -16.06 6.58
CA ASP A 25 -0.35 -17.51 6.80
C ASP A 25 0.96 -17.98 7.47
N THR A 26 1.87 -17.07 7.83
CA THR A 26 3.12 -17.43 8.50
C THR A 26 3.50 -16.44 9.59
N GLN A 27 4.11 -16.98 10.64
CA GLN A 27 4.80 -16.22 11.69
C GLN A 27 6.29 -16.58 11.74
N ASP A 28 6.78 -17.40 10.79
CA ASP A 28 8.20 -17.76 10.74
C ASP A 28 9.02 -16.52 10.29
N PRO A 29 9.84 -15.95 11.19
CA PRO A 29 10.58 -14.73 10.89
C PRO A 29 11.53 -14.90 9.70
N ARG A 30 12.03 -16.09 9.46
CA ARG A 30 12.95 -16.37 8.35
C ARG A 30 12.26 -16.25 6.99
N ILE A 31 10.97 -16.65 6.91
CA ILE A 31 10.16 -16.49 5.70
C ILE A 31 9.88 -15.00 5.49
N LEU A 32 9.48 -14.30 6.56
CA LEU A 32 9.21 -12.85 6.50
C LEU A 32 10.47 -12.07 6.07
N GLU A 33 11.64 -12.39 6.63
CA GLU A 33 12.92 -11.79 6.24
C GLU A 33 13.26 -12.01 4.79
N ALA A 34 13.10 -13.24 4.27
CA ALA A 34 13.39 -13.56 2.87
C ALA A 34 12.55 -12.69 1.89
N TYR A 35 11.27 -12.49 2.19
CA TYR A 35 10.40 -11.63 1.38
C TYR A 35 10.73 -10.15 1.55
N ARG A 36 11.01 -9.70 2.79
CA ARG A 36 11.42 -8.33 3.07
C ARG A 36 12.67 -7.94 2.29
N ASP A 37 13.71 -8.74 2.39
CA ASP A 37 15.01 -8.44 1.79
C ASP A 37 14.91 -8.40 0.27
N ALA A 38 14.24 -9.39 -0.34
CA ALA A 38 14.02 -9.41 -1.79
C ALA A 38 13.16 -8.23 -2.27
N ALA A 39 12.14 -7.84 -1.50
CA ALA A 39 11.31 -6.68 -1.83
C ALA A 39 12.08 -5.36 -1.68
N ALA A 40 12.94 -5.22 -0.68
CA ALA A 40 13.80 -4.05 -0.48
C ALA A 40 14.77 -3.87 -1.65
N GLU A 41 15.44 -4.94 -2.10
CA GLU A 41 16.31 -4.91 -3.28
C GLU A 41 15.55 -4.51 -4.56
N MET A 42 14.33 -5.05 -4.73
CA MET A 42 13.48 -4.71 -5.87
C MET A 42 13.01 -3.25 -5.82
N ALA A 43 12.58 -2.76 -4.66
CA ALA A 43 12.17 -1.36 -4.46
C ALA A 43 13.33 -0.38 -4.68
N ALA A 44 14.55 -0.76 -4.30
CA ALA A 44 15.78 0.01 -4.56
C ALA A 44 16.23 -0.05 -6.03
N GLY A 45 15.59 -0.84 -6.89
CA GLY A 45 15.97 -1.03 -8.29
C GLY A 45 17.26 -1.84 -8.47
N VAL A 46 17.68 -2.58 -7.46
CA VAL A 46 18.88 -3.44 -7.48
C VAL A 46 18.61 -4.72 -8.26
N CYS A 47 17.40 -5.26 -8.16
CA CYS A 47 17.01 -6.47 -8.86
C CYS A 47 15.62 -6.34 -9.51
N SER A 48 15.37 -7.18 -10.52
CA SER A 48 14.07 -7.33 -11.17
C SER A 48 13.15 -8.24 -10.33
N LEU A 49 11.83 -8.22 -10.61
CA LEU A 49 10.87 -9.16 -10.00
C LEU A 49 11.30 -10.63 -10.19
N THR A 50 11.90 -10.96 -11.33
CA THR A 50 12.36 -12.33 -11.60
C THR A 50 13.53 -12.72 -10.69
N GLU A 51 14.46 -11.80 -10.47
CA GLU A 51 15.60 -12.00 -9.56
C GLU A 51 15.13 -12.02 -8.11
N ALA A 52 14.24 -11.12 -7.70
CA ALA A 52 13.66 -11.12 -6.35
C ALA A 52 12.95 -12.46 -6.04
N ARG A 53 12.17 -13.01 -6.97
CA ARG A 53 11.57 -14.34 -6.82
C ARG A 53 12.63 -15.44 -6.67
N ARG A 54 13.73 -15.37 -7.41
CA ARG A 54 14.85 -16.31 -7.28
C ARG A 54 15.49 -16.21 -5.89
N HIS A 55 15.71 -14.98 -5.38
CA HIS A 55 16.27 -14.77 -4.04
C HIS A 55 15.37 -15.38 -2.95
N VAL A 56 14.05 -15.12 -3.00
CA VAL A 56 13.08 -15.76 -2.09
C VAL A 56 13.13 -17.28 -2.21
N TYR A 57 13.14 -17.82 -3.44
CA TYR A 57 13.20 -19.27 -3.68
C TYR A 57 14.45 -19.89 -3.05
N GLU A 58 15.62 -19.32 -3.29
CA GLU A 58 16.90 -19.80 -2.78
C GLU A 58 16.95 -19.71 -1.25
N ALA A 59 16.48 -18.61 -0.66
CA ALA A 59 16.40 -18.44 0.79
C ALA A 59 15.48 -19.49 1.44
N LEU A 60 14.25 -19.67 0.93
CA LEU A 60 13.32 -20.67 1.46
C LEU A 60 13.86 -22.10 1.32
N LYS A 61 14.51 -22.43 0.20
CA LYS A 61 15.14 -23.73 0.00
C LYS A 61 16.32 -23.98 0.94
N SER A 62 17.16 -22.97 1.17
CA SER A 62 18.31 -23.08 2.07
C SER A 62 17.92 -23.36 3.51
N MET A 63 16.76 -22.82 3.95
CA MET A 63 16.20 -23.09 5.29
C MET A 63 15.37 -24.38 5.37
N GLY A 64 15.28 -25.15 4.28
CA GLY A 64 14.59 -26.43 4.23
C GLY A 64 13.07 -26.33 4.06
N TYR A 65 12.54 -25.15 3.63
CA TYR A 65 11.10 -25.00 3.43
C TYR A 65 10.59 -25.98 2.37
N THR A 66 9.50 -26.66 2.69
CA THR A 66 8.70 -27.48 1.78
C THR A 66 7.22 -27.26 2.10
N ALA A 67 6.43 -26.96 1.08
CA ALA A 67 4.98 -26.90 1.24
C ALA A 67 4.40 -28.28 1.60
N THR A 68 3.29 -28.28 2.34
CA THR A 68 2.53 -29.52 2.54
C THR A 68 2.03 -30.08 1.21
N PRO A 69 1.70 -31.38 1.11
CA PRO A 69 1.14 -31.93 -0.13
C PRO A 69 -0.10 -31.20 -0.62
N GLU A 70 -0.96 -30.73 0.33
CA GLU A 70 -2.20 -30.02 0.05
C GLU A 70 -1.96 -28.60 -0.45
N ASP A 71 -0.91 -27.93 0.04
CA ASP A 71 -0.61 -26.54 -0.28
C ASP A 71 0.25 -26.40 -1.53
N LYS A 72 0.99 -27.44 -1.91
CA LYS A 72 1.97 -27.41 -3.00
C LYS A 72 1.36 -26.94 -4.32
N GLY A 73 1.92 -25.87 -4.88
CA GLY A 73 1.48 -25.25 -6.13
C GLY A 73 0.17 -24.47 -6.01
N THR A 74 -0.33 -24.22 -4.80
CA THR A 74 -1.48 -23.36 -4.52
C THR A 74 -1.03 -21.98 -4.03
N MET A 75 -1.99 -21.09 -3.79
CA MET A 75 -1.72 -19.78 -3.17
C MET A 75 -1.31 -19.86 -1.68
N ARG A 76 -1.24 -21.06 -1.10
CA ARG A 76 -0.69 -21.28 0.24
C ARG A 76 0.78 -21.70 0.23
N ASP A 77 1.28 -22.15 -0.91
CA ASP A 77 2.71 -22.48 -1.09
C ASP A 77 3.54 -21.23 -1.27
N PHE A 78 4.46 -20.94 -0.34
CA PHE A 78 5.36 -19.77 -0.41
C PHE A 78 6.34 -19.85 -1.59
N LEU A 79 6.53 -21.00 -2.23
CA LEU A 79 7.32 -21.15 -3.45
C LEU A 79 6.48 -21.06 -4.74
N HIS A 80 5.16 -20.88 -4.64
CA HIS A 80 4.30 -20.73 -5.81
C HIS A 80 4.54 -19.39 -6.50
N ILE A 81 4.91 -19.41 -7.77
CA ILE A 81 5.35 -18.23 -8.53
C ILE A 81 4.31 -17.09 -8.51
N PRO A 82 3.01 -17.33 -8.77
CA PRO A 82 2.00 -16.28 -8.67
C PRO A 82 1.92 -15.65 -7.28
N ARG A 83 2.01 -16.46 -6.21
CA ARG A 83 2.04 -15.97 -4.83
C ARG A 83 3.26 -15.09 -4.58
N MET A 84 4.46 -15.56 -4.88
CA MET A 84 5.69 -14.78 -4.73
C MET A 84 5.59 -13.44 -5.47
N SER A 85 5.10 -13.46 -6.71
CA SER A 85 4.95 -12.25 -7.52
C SER A 85 3.98 -11.26 -6.90
N SER A 86 2.82 -11.74 -6.42
CA SER A 86 1.81 -10.90 -5.79
C SER A 86 2.32 -10.25 -4.50
N ILE A 87 2.98 -11.01 -3.63
CA ILE A 87 3.54 -10.51 -2.37
C ILE A 87 4.63 -9.48 -2.65
N LEU A 88 5.62 -9.80 -3.48
CA LEU A 88 6.72 -8.88 -3.81
C LEU A 88 6.22 -7.59 -4.46
N ALA A 89 5.26 -7.68 -5.40
CA ALA A 89 4.66 -6.50 -6.01
C ALA A 89 3.89 -5.65 -4.99
N THR A 90 3.17 -6.29 -4.05
CA THR A 90 2.44 -5.59 -2.99
C THR A 90 3.40 -4.87 -2.05
N LEU A 91 4.47 -5.54 -1.60
CA LEU A 91 5.47 -4.94 -0.72
C LEU A 91 6.17 -3.74 -1.39
N CYS A 92 6.55 -3.85 -2.66
CA CYS A 92 7.10 -2.71 -3.41
C CYS A 92 6.08 -1.59 -3.60
N GLY A 93 4.81 -1.95 -3.83
CA GLY A 93 3.71 -0.99 -3.90
C GLY A 93 3.53 -0.22 -2.59
N LEU A 94 3.59 -0.90 -1.44
CA LEU A 94 3.52 -0.27 -0.11
C LEU A 94 4.69 0.71 0.10
N ALA A 95 5.92 0.34 -0.27
CA ALA A 95 7.06 1.25 -0.20
C ALA A 95 6.86 2.51 -1.04
N ALA A 96 6.40 2.34 -2.27
CA ALA A 96 6.10 3.45 -3.17
C ALA A 96 4.95 4.33 -2.63
N GLY A 97 3.89 3.71 -2.11
CA GLY A 97 2.75 4.40 -1.51
C GLY A 97 3.14 5.20 -0.26
N TRP A 98 3.98 4.63 0.60
CA TRP A 98 4.53 5.34 1.75
C TRP A 98 5.35 6.57 1.32
N ALA A 99 6.26 6.42 0.36
CA ALA A 99 7.06 7.53 -0.14
C ALA A 99 6.18 8.63 -0.77
N GLN A 100 5.16 8.26 -1.54
CA GLN A 100 4.19 9.20 -2.10
C GLN A 100 3.40 9.91 -0.99
N ARG A 101 2.96 9.19 0.05
CA ARG A 101 2.27 9.79 1.19
C ARG A 101 3.13 10.82 1.90
N LYS A 102 4.39 10.47 2.24
CA LYS A 102 5.31 11.41 2.91
C LYS A 102 5.52 12.69 2.09
N ALA A 103 5.78 12.57 0.79
CA ALA A 103 5.89 13.73 -0.08
C ALA A 103 4.57 14.51 -0.18
N GLY A 104 3.44 13.78 -0.27
CA GLY A 104 2.11 14.37 -0.39
C GLY A 104 1.65 15.12 0.85
N LEU A 105 2.03 14.69 2.05
CA LEU A 105 1.69 15.39 3.29
C LEU A 105 2.36 16.76 3.42
N LEU A 106 3.52 16.95 2.77
CA LEU A 106 4.19 18.24 2.70
C LEU A 106 3.60 19.19 1.65
N ASP A 107 2.75 18.67 0.76
CA ASP A 107 2.06 19.45 -0.28
C ASP A 107 0.74 20.01 0.26
N ILE A 108 0.81 21.19 0.88
CA ILE A 108 -0.34 21.86 1.50
C ILE A 108 -1.32 22.43 0.48
N ALA A 109 -0.88 22.66 -0.78
CA ALA A 109 -1.78 23.13 -1.84
C ALA A 109 -2.75 22.06 -2.33
N ASN A 110 -2.48 20.80 -2.01
CA ASN A 110 -3.31 19.65 -2.36
C ASN A 110 -3.63 18.83 -1.11
N PRO A 111 -4.49 19.32 -0.18
CA PRO A 111 -4.78 18.64 1.08
C PRO A 111 -5.57 17.36 0.91
N GLY A 112 -6.29 17.22 -0.20
CA GLY A 112 -7.07 16.03 -0.54
C GLY A 112 -6.32 15.02 -1.38
N GLN A 113 -6.90 13.83 -1.45
CA GLN A 113 -6.54 12.83 -2.45
C GLN A 113 -7.77 12.06 -2.91
N GLU A 114 -7.73 11.59 -4.16
CA GLU A 114 -8.77 10.81 -4.79
C GLU A 114 -8.26 9.39 -5.06
N LEU A 115 -9.06 8.40 -4.69
CA LEU A 115 -8.82 7.01 -5.07
C LEU A 115 -9.21 6.81 -6.53
N TYR A 116 -8.29 6.30 -7.34
CA TYR A 116 -8.56 6.03 -8.74
C TYR A 116 -7.94 4.71 -9.19
N ARG A 117 -8.46 4.16 -10.28
CA ARG A 117 -7.89 2.96 -10.91
C ARG A 117 -6.72 3.36 -11.81
N SER A 118 -5.51 2.94 -11.46
CA SER A 118 -4.29 3.21 -12.24
C SER A 118 -3.96 2.08 -13.22
N ILE A 119 -4.32 0.84 -12.88
CA ILE A 119 -4.08 -0.34 -13.70
C ILE A 119 -5.37 -1.16 -13.79
N ASN A 120 -5.74 -1.59 -15.00
CA ASN A 120 -6.85 -2.52 -15.18
C ASN A 120 -6.46 -3.89 -14.62
N SER A 121 -7.15 -4.31 -13.56
CA SER A 121 -7.03 -5.64 -13.00
C SER A 121 -8.07 -6.56 -13.64
N GLU A 122 -7.69 -7.82 -13.90
CA GLU A 122 -8.63 -8.86 -14.38
C GLU A 122 -9.73 -9.14 -13.34
N HIS A 123 -9.43 -8.94 -12.05
CA HIS A 123 -10.39 -9.06 -10.96
C HIS A 123 -10.88 -7.67 -10.54
N VAL A 124 -12.06 -7.31 -11.02
CA VAL A 124 -12.71 -6.05 -10.67
C VAL A 124 -13.27 -6.17 -9.25
N GLN A 125 -12.62 -5.53 -8.29
CA GLN A 125 -13.19 -5.33 -6.95
C GLN A 125 -14.18 -4.17 -7.00
N ASP A 126 -15.26 -4.26 -6.23
CA ASP A 126 -16.24 -3.18 -6.06
C ASP A 126 -15.70 -2.14 -5.05
N TRP A 127 -14.88 -1.24 -5.58
CA TRP A 127 -14.29 -0.17 -4.76
C TRP A 127 -15.30 0.86 -4.31
N ALA A 128 -16.40 1.02 -5.03
CA ALA A 128 -17.47 1.96 -4.63
C ALA A 128 -18.17 1.47 -3.34
N SER A 129 -18.53 0.20 -3.28
CA SER A 129 -19.12 -0.39 -2.06
C SER A 129 -18.13 -0.38 -0.91
N ARG A 130 -16.86 -0.74 -1.16
CA ARG A 130 -15.80 -0.72 -0.12
C ARG A 130 -15.54 0.69 0.40
N TRP A 131 -15.57 1.70 -0.46
CA TRP A 131 -15.49 3.09 -0.05
C TRP A 131 -16.68 3.50 0.82
N ALA A 132 -17.89 3.12 0.44
CA ALA A 132 -19.10 3.44 1.21
C ALA A 132 -19.08 2.79 2.60
N GLU A 133 -18.59 1.54 2.72
CA GLU A 133 -18.41 0.85 3.99
C GLU A 133 -17.37 1.54 4.87
N ALA A 134 -16.20 1.88 4.32
CA ALA A 134 -15.15 2.61 5.02
C ALA A 134 -15.61 4.01 5.45
N ALA A 135 -16.33 4.74 4.59
CA ALA A 135 -16.91 6.03 4.91
C ALA A 135 -17.89 5.95 6.08
N ALA A 136 -18.78 4.95 6.09
CA ALA A 136 -19.71 4.72 7.18
C ALA A 136 -18.99 4.39 8.50
N ALA A 137 -17.92 3.61 8.46
CA ALA A 137 -17.14 3.22 9.64
C ALA A 137 -16.49 4.42 10.34
N VAL A 138 -16.06 5.43 9.58
CA VAL A 138 -15.39 6.64 10.11
C VAL A 138 -16.30 7.86 10.21
N ASN A 139 -17.62 7.70 9.96
CA ASN A 139 -18.58 8.79 9.90
C ASN A 139 -18.14 9.93 8.96
N TRP A 140 -17.62 9.55 7.78
CA TRP A 140 -17.16 10.51 6.79
C TRP A 140 -18.34 11.31 6.23
N GLU A 141 -18.27 12.65 6.36
CA GLU A 141 -19.35 13.56 6.01
C GLU A 141 -19.14 14.26 4.66
N GLY A 142 -18.06 13.96 3.95
CA GLY A 142 -17.77 14.57 2.67
C GLY A 142 -18.83 14.27 1.61
N VAL A 143 -19.08 15.23 0.72
CA VAL A 143 -20.05 15.08 -0.35
C VAL A 143 -19.50 14.14 -1.42
N ALA A 144 -20.10 12.96 -1.56
CA ALA A 144 -19.79 12.07 -2.68
C ALA A 144 -20.29 12.71 -3.98
N ARG A 145 -19.40 13.28 -4.80
CA ARG A 145 -19.72 13.72 -6.15
C ARG A 145 -19.64 12.56 -7.11
N CYS A 146 -20.76 12.16 -7.68
CA CYS A 146 -20.84 11.30 -8.88
C CYS A 146 -19.84 10.12 -8.92
N GLY A 147 -19.69 9.38 -7.83
CA GLY A 147 -18.78 8.24 -7.74
C GLY A 147 -17.30 8.59 -7.50
N GLN A 148 -16.97 9.83 -7.24
CA GLN A 148 -15.61 10.21 -6.80
C GLN A 148 -15.37 9.77 -5.37
N MET A 149 -14.22 9.16 -5.14
CA MET A 149 -13.77 8.68 -3.82
C MET A 149 -12.65 9.60 -3.32
N VAL A 150 -13.05 10.77 -2.78
CA VAL A 150 -12.14 11.85 -2.37
C VAL A 150 -12.24 12.05 -0.86
N ALA A 151 -11.10 12.17 -0.20
CA ALA A 151 -11.02 12.57 1.21
C ALA A 151 -9.71 13.32 1.47
N LEU A 152 -9.61 14.02 2.60
CA LEU A 152 -8.35 14.60 3.05
C LEU A 152 -7.29 13.51 3.24
N LYS A 153 -6.04 13.82 2.99
CA LYS A 153 -4.91 12.87 3.14
C LYS A 153 -4.81 12.31 4.56
N THR A 154 -5.24 13.08 5.57
CA THR A 154 -5.25 12.70 6.99
C THR A 154 -6.49 11.92 7.42
N SER A 155 -7.49 11.76 6.54
CA SER A 155 -8.75 11.08 6.87
C SER A 155 -8.50 9.61 7.26
N PRO A 156 -9.12 9.12 8.35
CA PRO A 156 -9.03 7.72 8.75
C PRO A 156 -9.66 6.75 7.74
N ILE A 157 -10.46 7.24 6.78
CA ILE A 157 -11.06 6.42 5.72
C ILE A 157 -10.01 5.61 4.95
N TRP A 158 -8.79 6.15 4.80
CA TRP A 158 -7.71 5.48 4.07
C TRP A 158 -7.21 4.22 4.79
N VAL A 159 -7.21 4.24 6.12
CA VAL A 159 -6.86 3.08 6.96
C VAL A 159 -7.96 2.02 6.87
N GLU A 160 -9.24 2.44 7.00
CA GLU A 160 -10.39 1.53 6.91
C GLU A 160 -10.53 0.90 5.52
N LEU A 161 -10.21 1.67 4.47
CA LEU A 161 -10.20 1.18 3.10
C LEU A 161 -9.13 0.11 2.86
N SER A 162 -8.04 0.16 3.63
CA SER A 162 -6.86 -0.67 3.41
C SER A 162 -7.00 -2.04 4.09
N ARG A 163 -6.79 -3.11 3.32
CA ARG A 163 -6.63 -4.47 3.86
C ARG A 163 -5.40 -4.59 4.78
N PHE A 164 -4.40 -3.75 4.56
CA PHE A 164 -3.13 -3.79 5.29
C PHE A 164 -3.11 -2.84 6.49
N GLY A 165 -4.14 -2.00 6.67
CA GLY A 165 -4.23 -1.01 7.74
C GLY A 165 -3.35 0.23 7.52
N TYR A 166 -2.80 0.44 6.32
CA TYR A 166 -1.97 1.60 5.99
C TYR A 166 -2.77 2.63 5.19
N PRO A 167 -2.58 3.95 5.46
CA PRO A 167 -3.32 5.03 4.79
C PRO A 167 -2.74 5.40 3.41
N TYR A 168 -2.15 4.45 2.69
CA TYR A 168 -1.54 4.63 1.38
C TYR A 168 -1.62 3.36 0.53
N PRO A 169 -1.55 3.48 -0.82
CA PRO A 169 -1.62 2.33 -1.72
C PRO A 169 -0.40 1.38 -1.60
N PRO A 170 -0.57 0.12 -2.06
CA PRO A 170 -1.82 -0.45 -2.54
C PRO A 170 -2.74 -0.81 -1.37
N PHE A 171 -4.04 -0.61 -1.53
CA PHE A 171 -5.01 -0.88 -0.46
C PHE A 171 -5.44 -2.34 -0.37
N ASP A 172 -5.08 -3.17 -1.36
CA ASP A 172 -5.28 -4.62 -1.39
C ASP A 172 -4.34 -5.28 -2.39
N PHE A 173 -4.21 -6.62 -2.33
CA PHE A 173 -3.44 -7.40 -3.30
C PHE A 173 -4.00 -7.19 -4.72
N ASN A 174 -3.11 -6.91 -5.66
CA ASN A 174 -3.45 -6.71 -7.07
C ASN A 174 -4.63 -5.74 -7.30
N SER A 175 -4.80 -4.76 -6.41
CA SER A 175 -5.94 -3.84 -6.44
C SER A 175 -6.02 -2.98 -7.71
N GLY A 176 -4.89 -2.65 -8.30
CA GLY A 176 -4.79 -1.69 -9.40
C GLY A 176 -5.21 -0.27 -9.01
N MET A 177 -5.46 -0.03 -7.73
CA MET A 177 -5.88 1.27 -7.21
C MET A 177 -4.69 2.08 -6.73
N TRP A 178 -4.78 3.39 -6.95
CA TRP A 178 -3.80 4.38 -6.54
C TRP A 178 -4.48 5.66 -6.08
N VAL A 179 -3.72 6.65 -5.64
CA VAL A 179 -4.25 7.95 -5.25
C VAL A 179 -3.62 9.07 -6.06
N ARG A 180 -4.40 10.11 -6.33
CA ARG A 180 -3.94 11.36 -6.95
C ARG A 180 -4.31 12.55 -6.08
N PRO A 181 -3.50 13.65 -6.08
CA PRO A 181 -3.77 14.83 -5.28
C PRO A 181 -5.05 15.54 -5.74
N VAL A 182 -5.72 16.19 -4.80
CA VAL A 182 -6.89 17.05 -5.02
C VAL A 182 -6.59 18.39 -4.36
N SER A 183 -6.81 19.48 -5.11
CA SER A 183 -6.49 20.83 -4.70
C SER A 183 -7.34 21.30 -3.49
N ASP A 184 -6.88 22.35 -2.82
CA ASP A 184 -7.62 23.02 -1.76
C ASP A 184 -8.96 23.59 -2.25
N ASP A 185 -8.99 24.24 -3.41
CA ASP A 185 -10.23 24.73 -4.05
C ASP A 185 -11.25 23.62 -4.27
N ASP A 186 -10.81 22.47 -4.80
CA ASP A 186 -11.69 21.31 -5.00
C ASP A 186 -12.12 20.69 -3.66
N CYS A 187 -11.25 20.64 -2.67
CA CYS A 187 -11.57 20.17 -1.33
C CYS A 187 -12.58 21.10 -0.64
N GLU A 188 -12.45 22.42 -0.78
CA GLU A 188 -13.42 23.40 -0.28
C GLU A 188 -14.79 23.20 -0.96
N ALA A 189 -14.79 23.07 -2.29
CA ALA A 189 -16.01 22.81 -3.06
C ALA A 189 -16.71 21.50 -2.69
N LEU A 190 -15.97 20.53 -2.15
CA LEU A 190 -16.48 19.26 -1.61
C LEU A 190 -16.88 19.34 -0.13
N GLY A 191 -16.67 20.49 0.53
CA GLY A 191 -16.93 20.65 1.96
C GLY A 191 -15.97 19.91 2.89
N LEU A 192 -14.77 19.53 2.40
CA LEU A 192 -13.78 18.76 3.15
C LEU A 192 -12.93 19.64 4.08
N LEU A 193 -12.88 20.96 3.88
CA LEU A 193 -12.07 21.92 4.64
C LEU A 193 -12.90 22.73 5.65
N ALA A 194 -14.06 22.24 6.06
CA ALA A 194 -14.91 22.92 7.04
C ALA A 194 -14.27 23.01 8.46
N ASP A 195 -13.29 22.19 8.74
CA ASP A 195 -12.50 22.18 9.98
C ASP A 195 -11.16 22.89 9.71
N GLU A 196 -10.91 24.02 10.42
CA GLU A 196 -9.66 24.79 10.30
C GLU A 196 -8.42 24.01 10.80
N GLU A 197 -8.61 22.90 11.53
CA GLU A 197 -7.54 22.04 12.05
C GLU A 197 -6.91 21.10 11.00
N TRP A 198 -7.42 21.07 9.78
CA TRP A 198 -6.93 20.13 8.75
C TRP A 198 -5.43 20.33 8.46
N LEU A 199 -4.96 21.59 8.47
CA LEU A 199 -3.55 21.90 8.20
C LEU A 199 -2.64 21.39 9.32
N ASP A 200 -3.02 21.62 10.57
CA ASP A 200 -2.25 21.15 11.74
C ASP A 200 -2.20 19.63 11.76
N LYS A 201 -3.31 18.96 11.47
CA LYS A 201 -3.36 17.49 11.33
C LYS A 201 -2.46 16.98 10.21
N GLN A 202 -2.41 17.68 9.06
CA GLN A 202 -1.57 17.29 7.95
C GLN A 202 -0.07 17.45 8.27
N LEU A 203 0.32 18.56 8.88
CA LEU A 203 1.70 18.81 9.30
C LEU A 203 2.16 17.80 10.36
N ALA A 204 1.33 17.52 11.37
CA ALA A 204 1.62 16.51 12.38
C ALA A 204 1.83 15.11 11.75
N ALA A 205 0.96 14.72 10.82
CA ALA A 205 1.10 13.43 10.10
C ALA A 205 2.35 13.35 9.20
N ALA A 206 2.91 14.48 8.77
CA ALA A 206 4.15 14.52 8.00
C ALA A 206 5.40 14.26 8.87
N GLU A 207 5.32 14.54 10.17
CA GLU A 207 6.41 14.31 11.14
C GLU A 207 6.51 12.86 11.63
N GLU A 208 5.41 12.09 11.57
CA GLU A 208 5.36 10.65 11.89
C GLU A 208 6.06 9.81 10.81
#